data_5e9d36c8702eaf3c88460c2d988db752
#
_entry.id   5e9d36c8702eaf3c88460c2d988db752
#
_cell.length_a   1.000
_cell.length_b   1.000
_cell.length_c   1.000
_cell.angle_alpha   90.00
_cell.angle_beta   90.00
_cell.angle_gamma   90.00
#
_symmetry.space_group_name_H-M   'P 1'
#
loop_
_entity.id
_entity.type
_entity.pdbx_description
1 polymer ?
#
loop_
_entity_poly.entity_id
_entity_poly.type
_entity_poly.pdbx_seq_one_letter_code
_entity_poly.pdbx_strand_id
1 'polypeptide(L)'
;MVRFKHFVAASAALATLGTLAACAPDSGAKNGANGGGVFTTVDANNPITPGAPMNPYSPNGNTFLSYNSMRLGFEKKNPMDANDAFPGLAKSWETKGDTLVAHMQPDAKWSDGKPVTVEDIKMSMAIALTQGTASVGSGQLSEGLNVASVTAVGKHDIEFKQAAGTNNANFAKQILGQSIVPKSVYGHLVPADIWDTIAASQQVDAAQAKAAQAAVDKLNETGKAIAAFAPKKDVSAGPFVVKRVNPGSAILVRNKYFYDLGKIAPSQVVIRHYSGNEQIWGFMKNGDLDAAPFTAIPTNVLNQILAKGYKRADGTSYVNASIAFNQSKAPYDKKDVRQALTYILDREAITKVGQPVGGMASTAPAGMIRKSTEQWLGADAVGKLNPYAHDEAKATELLKAAGLKQKGGKWYLANGKQWKITLQTVNGFSDWIAASTVVANELTAFGIETKPALSADFGAYQTDMAAQKFDVGWWLTAVGSDPRQNFQRLYGESDGFVANGNKVTHTEKKGDGNWMHGDETFTVDGQSINPGQLTADLAGLDTEAKKPVITQLVKATNQEVPVIPIWDYTNVKFTYDKNFTNWPKNGQDEILANQPGVWMMQGYIQAKTK
;
A
#
# COMPACT_ATOMS: atom_id res chain seq x y z
N MET A 1 3.53 42.26 52.83
CA MET A 1 3.54 43.54 52.07
C MET A 1 4.80 43.57 51.22
N VAL A 2 4.71 43.20 49.95
CA VAL A 2 5.72 43.55 48.93
C VAL A 2 4.96 43.80 47.64
N ARG A 3 5.12 45.00 47.13
CA ARG A 3 4.44 45.53 45.93
C ARG A 3 5.14 45.03 44.67
N PHE A 4 4.41 44.42 43.75
CA PHE A 4 4.88 44.22 42.38
C PHE A 4 4.59 45.44 41.52
N LYS A 5 5.65 46.00 40.95
CA LYS A 5 5.60 47.10 39.97
C LYS A 5 5.41 46.48 38.58
N HIS A 6 4.37 46.94 37.86
CA HIS A 6 4.18 46.67 36.45
C HIS A 6 5.19 47.46 35.60
N PHE A 7 5.96 46.77 34.78
CA PHE A 7 6.66 47.36 33.65
C PHE A 7 5.86 47.10 32.39
N VAL A 8 5.31 48.16 31.79
CA VAL A 8 4.76 48.14 30.44
C VAL A 8 5.92 48.46 29.50
N ALA A 9 6.35 47.49 28.71
CA ALA A 9 7.27 47.70 27.59
C ALA A 9 6.46 47.78 26.31
N ALA A 10 6.35 48.96 25.74
CA ALA A 10 5.81 49.18 24.39
C ALA A 10 6.85 48.71 23.38
N SER A 11 6.56 47.62 22.69
CA SER A 11 7.34 47.16 21.54
C SER A 11 6.72 47.71 20.27
N ALA A 12 7.40 48.66 19.63
CA ALA A 12 7.08 49.14 18.30
C ALA A 12 7.35 48.03 17.29
N ALA A 13 6.29 47.49 16.67
CA ALA A 13 6.39 46.58 15.55
C ALA A 13 6.74 47.37 14.29
N LEU A 14 7.97 47.30 13.83
CA LEU A 14 8.33 47.65 12.45
C LEU A 14 7.77 46.52 11.56
N ALA A 15 6.73 46.83 10.81
CA ALA A 15 6.25 46.02 9.71
C ALA A 15 7.26 46.12 8.56
N THR A 16 8.20 45.22 8.50
CA THR A 16 8.92 44.93 7.26
C THR A 16 7.99 44.08 6.37
N LEU A 17 7.41 44.70 5.37
CA LEU A 17 6.82 44.05 4.23
C LEU A 17 7.94 43.31 3.47
N GLY A 18 8.25 42.09 3.95
CA GLY A 18 8.98 41.11 3.18
C GLY A 18 8.05 40.61 2.08
N THR A 19 8.27 41.06 0.86
CA THR A 19 7.70 40.44 -0.34
C THR A 19 8.04 38.96 -0.32
N LEU A 20 7.09 38.12 0.08
CA LEU A 20 7.09 36.71 -0.26
C LEU A 20 7.02 36.63 -1.78
N ALA A 21 8.18 36.64 -2.43
CA ALA A 21 8.31 36.16 -3.77
C ALA A 21 7.90 34.68 -3.73
N ALA A 22 6.62 34.42 -3.93
CA ALA A 22 6.14 33.09 -4.29
C ALA A 22 7.02 32.65 -5.45
N CYS A 23 7.83 31.58 -5.23
CA CYS A 23 8.53 30.91 -6.30
C CYS A 23 7.49 30.37 -7.28
N ALA A 24 7.07 31.20 -8.20
CA ALA A 24 6.39 30.73 -9.40
C ALA A 24 7.32 29.68 -10.04
N PRO A 25 6.83 28.55 -10.51
CA PRO A 25 7.63 27.62 -11.28
C PRO A 25 8.22 28.42 -12.46
N ASP A 26 9.51 28.28 -12.64
CA ASP A 26 10.27 28.94 -13.69
C ASP A 26 9.58 28.66 -15.05
N SER A 27 8.81 29.63 -15.52
CA SER A 27 8.06 29.58 -16.78
C SER A 27 8.98 29.77 -18.01
N GLY A 28 10.27 29.69 -17.79
CA GLY A 28 11.30 29.90 -18.77
C GLY A 28 11.69 28.71 -19.66
N ALA A 29 11.03 27.55 -19.52
CA ALA A 29 11.23 26.46 -20.47
C ALA A 29 10.52 26.79 -21.79
N LYS A 30 11.22 27.47 -22.69
CA LYS A 30 10.82 27.60 -24.10
C LYS A 30 10.60 26.20 -24.67
N ASN A 31 9.40 25.97 -25.22
CA ASN A 31 9.02 24.76 -25.91
C ASN A 31 10.06 24.42 -26.99
N GLY A 32 10.95 23.45 -26.70
CA GLY A 32 11.73 22.81 -27.74
C GLY A 32 10.80 22.03 -28.67
N ALA A 33 11.21 21.74 -29.86
CA ALA A 33 10.46 21.25 -31.01
C ALA A 33 9.70 19.89 -30.84
N ASN A 34 9.63 19.32 -29.62
CA ASN A 34 8.76 18.21 -29.21
C ASN A 34 8.03 18.62 -27.91
N GLY A 35 7.19 19.61 -28.00
CA GLY A 35 6.57 20.43 -27.01
C GLY A 35 5.77 19.70 -25.91
N GLY A 36 6.42 19.26 -24.86
CA GLY A 36 5.73 18.79 -23.68
C GLY A 36 5.83 19.79 -22.54
N GLY A 37 4.70 20.32 -22.08
CA GLY A 37 4.61 21.19 -20.92
C GLY A 37 5.03 20.51 -19.61
N VAL A 38 4.86 21.23 -18.50
CA VAL A 38 5.04 20.72 -17.14
C VAL A 38 3.78 19.98 -16.73
N PHE A 39 3.91 18.71 -16.37
CA PHE A 39 2.85 17.91 -15.78
C PHE A 39 2.95 17.98 -14.26
N THR A 40 1.88 18.38 -13.59
CA THR A 40 1.84 18.51 -12.12
C THR A 40 0.83 17.55 -11.52
N THR A 41 1.27 16.78 -10.53
CA THR A 41 0.44 15.80 -9.82
C THR A 41 0.80 15.74 -8.34
N VAL A 42 0.04 14.96 -7.58
CA VAL A 42 0.40 14.48 -6.25
C VAL A 42 0.83 13.02 -6.37
N ASP A 43 1.78 12.61 -5.56
CA ASP A 43 2.19 11.21 -5.41
C ASP A 43 2.23 10.88 -3.92
N ALA A 44 2.31 9.60 -3.64
CA ALA A 44 2.16 8.93 -2.35
C ALA A 44 2.40 9.74 -1.07
N ASN A 45 1.87 9.21 -0.01
CA ASN A 45 1.82 9.73 1.37
C ASN A 45 3.18 9.98 2.03
N ASN A 46 4.29 9.59 1.42
CA ASN A 46 5.61 9.75 2.02
C ASN A 46 6.11 11.19 1.83
N PRO A 47 6.69 11.79 2.87
CA PRO A 47 7.27 13.11 2.75
C PRO A 47 8.32 13.19 1.64
N ILE A 48 8.24 14.21 0.81
CA ILE A 48 9.30 14.54 -0.16
C ILE A 48 10.32 15.39 0.59
N THR A 49 11.46 14.77 0.92
CA THR A 49 12.45 15.37 1.81
C THR A 49 13.73 15.70 1.04
N PRO A 50 14.17 16.97 1.00
CA PRO A 50 15.47 17.33 0.45
C PRO A 50 16.60 16.57 1.15
N GLY A 51 17.53 16.03 0.34
CA GLY A 51 18.66 15.25 0.85
C GLY A 51 18.35 13.79 1.20
N ALA A 52 17.10 13.36 1.18
CA ALA A 52 16.78 11.94 1.32
C ALA A 52 17.33 11.13 0.12
N PRO A 53 17.77 9.87 0.34
CA PRO A 53 18.42 9.09 -0.71
C PRO A 53 17.50 8.82 -1.90
N MET A 54 18.07 8.82 -3.11
CA MET A 54 17.42 8.34 -4.34
C MET A 54 17.57 6.81 -4.46
N ASN A 55 17.21 6.10 -3.41
CA ASN A 55 17.38 4.67 -3.28
C ASN A 55 16.03 3.98 -3.11
N PRO A 56 15.58 3.13 -4.05
CA PRO A 56 14.30 2.45 -3.95
C PRO A 56 14.20 1.44 -2.81
N TYR A 57 15.32 1.09 -2.20
CA TYR A 57 15.39 0.17 -1.05
C TYR A 57 15.49 0.91 0.30
N SER A 58 15.66 2.22 0.28
CA SER A 58 15.69 3.00 1.51
C SER A 58 14.28 3.26 2.04
N PRO A 59 14.01 3.00 3.33
CA PRO A 59 12.69 3.27 3.92
C PRO A 59 12.33 4.77 3.89
N ASN A 60 13.34 5.64 3.84
CA ASN A 60 13.19 7.10 3.81
C ASN A 60 13.62 7.70 2.46
N GLY A 61 13.66 6.89 1.40
CA GLY A 61 14.13 7.32 0.09
C GLY A 61 13.09 8.16 -0.67
N ASN A 62 13.56 9.14 -1.43
CA ASN A 62 12.74 9.82 -2.43
C ASN A 62 12.60 8.94 -3.67
N THR A 63 11.57 8.11 -3.71
CA THR A 63 11.25 7.26 -4.86
C THR A 63 9.93 7.69 -5.47
N PHE A 64 9.91 7.78 -6.79
CA PHE A 64 8.74 8.23 -7.54
C PHE A 64 8.26 7.13 -8.50
N LEU A 65 8.37 5.88 -8.06
CA LEU A 65 7.87 4.66 -8.71
C LEU A 65 8.02 4.70 -10.25
N SER A 66 6.93 4.74 -10.97
CA SER A 66 6.90 4.71 -12.43
C SER A 66 7.51 5.94 -13.14
N TYR A 67 7.91 6.96 -12.43
CA TYR A 67 8.55 8.12 -13.06
C TYR A 67 10.06 7.96 -13.21
N ASN A 68 10.76 7.57 -12.14
CA ASN A 68 12.21 7.39 -12.18
C ASN A 68 12.67 5.98 -11.86
N SER A 69 11.93 5.21 -11.07
CA SER A 69 12.26 3.81 -10.80
C SER A 69 11.67 2.90 -11.87
N MET A 70 12.46 1.96 -12.36
CA MET A 70 12.01 1.00 -13.36
C MET A 70 11.89 -0.41 -12.83
N ARG A 71 10.94 -1.14 -13.42
CA ARG A 71 10.66 -2.55 -13.19
C ARG A 71 10.64 -3.28 -14.52
N LEU A 72 10.70 -4.59 -14.49
CA LEU A 72 10.48 -5.39 -15.69
C LEU A 72 9.05 -5.22 -16.20
N GLY A 73 8.07 -5.18 -15.30
CA GLY A 73 6.67 -4.90 -15.59
C GLY A 73 5.99 -4.17 -14.44
N PHE A 74 4.84 -3.56 -14.71
CA PHE A 74 4.02 -2.87 -13.72
C PHE A 74 2.70 -3.61 -13.54
N GLU A 75 2.35 -3.90 -12.30
CA GLU A 75 1.14 -4.66 -11.95
C GLU A 75 -0.10 -4.10 -12.62
N LYS A 76 -0.84 -4.95 -13.34
CA LYS A 76 -2.26 -4.80 -13.57
C LYS A 76 -3.02 -5.38 -12.39
N LYS A 77 -4.02 -4.69 -11.92
CA LYS A 77 -4.79 -5.14 -10.77
C LYS A 77 -5.87 -6.14 -11.21
N ASN A 78 -5.44 -7.31 -11.67
CA ASN A 78 -6.32 -8.41 -12.01
C ASN A 78 -6.20 -9.53 -10.95
N PRO A 79 -7.22 -9.75 -10.11
CA PRO A 79 -7.15 -10.76 -9.05
C PRO A 79 -7.14 -12.20 -9.58
N MET A 80 -7.59 -12.44 -10.82
CA MET A 80 -7.69 -13.77 -11.42
C MET A 80 -6.49 -14.13 -12.30
N ASP A 81 -5.58 -13.19 -12.53
CA ASP A 81 -4.37 -13.41 -13.31
C ASP A 81 -3.16 -12.79 -12.62
N ALA A 82 -2.39 -13.65 -11.96
CA ALA A 82 -1.20 -13.25 -11.24
C ALA A 82 -0.05 -12.80 -12.16
N ASN A 83 -0.10 -13.13 -13.46
CA ASN A 83 0.96 -12.82 -14.40
C ASN A 83 0.65 -11.59 -15.27
N ASP A 84 -0.51 -10.97 -15.08
CA ASP A 84 -0.91 -9.80 -15.86
C ASP A 84 -0.18 -8.52 -15.39
N ALA A 85 0.53 -7.90 -16.32
CA ALA A 85 1.30 -6.68 -16.06
C ALA A 85 1.38 -5.79 -17.31
N PHE A 86 1.57 -4.48 -17.09
CA PHE A 86 1.97 -3.57 -18.15
C PHE A 86 3.47 -3.72 -18.45
N PRO A 87 3.90 -3.71 -19.71
CA PRO A 87 5.30 -3.73 -20.06
C PRO A 87 6.11 -2.60 -19.42
N GLY A 88 7.32 -2.94 -18.96
CA GLY A 88 8.33 -2.03 -18.46
C GLY A 88 9.64 -2.24 -19.22
N LEU A 89 10.72 -2.61 -18.50
CA LEU A 89 11.98 -3.03 -19.14
C LEU A 89 11.83 -4.34 -19.92
N ALA A 90 10.93 -5.25 -19.47
CA ALA A 90 10.48 -6.36 -20.29
C ALA A 90 9.38 -5.87 -21.24
N LYS A 91 9.55 -6.13 -22.53
CA LYS A 91 8.57 -5.85 -23.58
C LYS A 91 7.41 -6.87 -23.53
N SER A 92 7.76 -8.11 -23.25
CA SER A 92 6.85 -9.25 -23.08
C SER A 92 7.53 -10.35 -22.28
N TRP A 93 6.80 -11.38 -21.91
CA TRP A 93 7.34 -12.53 -21.16
C TRP A 93 6.49 -13.77 -21.39
N GLU A 94 7.06 -14.94 -21.12
CA GLU A 94 6.38 -16.22 -21.11
C GLU A 94 6.81 -17.03 -19.88
N THR A 95 5.88 -17.83 -19.35
CA THR A 95 6.15 -18.75 -18.24
C THR A 95 6.05 -20.19 -18.72
N LYS A 96 7.06 -21.01 -18.41
CA LYS A 96 7.12 -22.42 -18.73
C LYS A 96 7.55 -23.21 -17.48
N GLY A 97 6.58 -23.84 -16.80
CA GLY A 97 6.83 -24.56 -15.57
C GLY A 97 7.43 -23.63 -14.48
N ASP A 98 8.63 -23.94 -14.02
CA ASP A 98 9.36 -23.19 -12.99
C ASP A 98 10.18 -22.00 -13.55
N THR A 99 10.00 -21.65 -14.80
CA THR A 99 10.84 -20.70 -15.53
C THR A 99 10.01 -19.57 -16.12
N LEU A 100 10.48 -18.33 -15.94
CA LEU A 100 10.01 -17.13 -16.62
C LEU A 100 11.07 -16.65 -17.60
N VAL A 101 10.72 -16.48 -18.87
CA VAL A 101 11.58 -15.82 -19.86
C VAL A 101 11.04 -14.42 -20.14
N ALA A 102 11.84 -13.40 -19.86
CA ALA A 102 11.51 -12.02 -20.13
C ALA A 102 12.24 -11.53 -21.40
N HIS A 103 11.49 -11.01 -22.36
CA HIS A 103 12.00 -10.40 -23.58
C HIS A 103 12.21 -8.91 -23.34
N MET A 104 13.47 -8.47 -23.26
CA MET A 104 13.82 -7.12 -22.84
C MET A 104 13.62 -6.09 -23.95
N GLN A 105 13.39 -4.83 -23.57
CA GLN A 105 13.46 -3.71 -24.49
C GLN A 105 14.89 -3.60 -25.06
N PRO A 106 15.08 -3.73 -26.39
CA PRO A 106 16.42 -3.87 -26.99
C PRO A 106 17.31 -2.63 -26.82
N ASP A 107 16.70 -1.45 -26.72
CA ASP A 107 17.38 -0.16 -26.63
C ASP A 107 17.32 0.47 -25.23
N ALA A 108 16.98 -0.33 -24.21
CA ALA A 108 16.88 0.15 -22.84
C ALA A 108 18.24 0.66 -22.33
N LYS A 109 18.26 1.89 -21.83
CA LYS A 109 19.45 2.58 -21.30
C LYS A 109 19.15 3.22 -19.97
N TRP A 110 20.17 3.29 -19.17
CA TRP A 110 20.21 4.14 -17.98
C TRP A 110 20.28 5.62 -18.37
N SER A 111 19.92 6.50 -17.47
CA SER A 111 19.93 7.95 -17.69
C SER A 111 21.34 8.53 -17.91
N ASP A 112 22.40 7.77 -17.65
CA ASP A 112 23.79 8.08 -17.99
C ASP A 112 24.19 7.64 -19.42
N GLY A 113 23.26 7.00 -20.15
CA GLY A 113 23.42 6.54 -21.52
C GLY A 113 23.97 5.13 -21.69
N LYS A 114 24.36 4.46 -20.60
CA LYS A 114 24.80 3.06 -20.64
C LYS A 114 23.63 2.11 -20.87
N PRO A 115 23.83 0.97 -21.55
CA PRO A 115 22.78 -0.01 -21.74
C PRO A 115 22.36 -0.63 -20.40
N VAL A 116 21.08 -1.00 -20.30
CA VAL A 116 20.60 -1.92 -19.26
C VAL A 116 21.04 -3.33 -19.65
N THR A 117 21.68 -4.02 -18.74
CA THR A 117 22.31 -5.34 -19.00
C THR A 117 21.69 -6.43 -18.15
N VAL A 118 21.92 -7.70 -18.54
CA VAL A 118 21.57 -8.86 -17.71
C VAL A 118 22.22 -8.81 -16.32
N GLU A 119 23.44 -8.25 -16.24
CA GLU A 119 24.14 -8.12 -14.97
C GLU A 119 23.47 -7.12 -14.01
N ASP A 120 22.85 -6.05 -14.53
CA ASP A 120 22.03 -5.14 -13.72
C ASP A 120 20.82 -5.88 -13.17
N ILE A 121 20.16 -6.69 -13.98
CA ILE A 121 18.96 -7.43 -13.61
C ILE A 121 19.31 -8.56 -12.62
N LYS A 122 20.37 -9.32 -12.90
CA LYS A 122 20.86 -10.37 -12.00
C LYS A 122 21.21 -9.82 -10.61
N MET A 123 21.90 -8.69 -10.57
CA MET A 123 22.21 -8.00 -9.32
C MET A 123 20.96 -7.49 -8.62
N SER A 124 20.03 -6.88 -9.36
CA SER A 124 18.78 -6.36 -8.76
C SER A 124 17.92 -7.46 -8.17
N MET A 125 17.88 -8.64 -8.79
CA MET A 125 17.22 -9.81 -8.21
C MET A 125 17.91 -10.28 -6.93
N ALA A 126 19.25 -10.33 -6.91
CA ALA A 126 19.99 -10.64 -5.69
C ALA A 126 19.69 -9.64 -4.58
N ILE A 127 19.65 -8.34 -4.89
CA ILE A 127 19.26 -7.30 -3.93
C ILE A 127 17.83 -7.55 -3.41
N ALA A 128 16.87 -7.83 -4.30
CA ALA A 128 15.49 -8.10 -3.90
C ALA A 128 15.41 -9.25 -2.88
N LEU A 129 16.22 -10.27 -3.06
CA LEU A 129 16.30 -11.42 -2.13
C LEU A 129 16.95 -11.07 -0.78
N THR A 130 17.62 -9.92 -0.65
CA THR A 130 18.17 -9.44 0.64
C THR A 130 17.20 -8.53 1.40
N GLN A 131 16.08 -8.11 0.79
CA GLN A 131 15.16 -7.12 1.39
C GLN A 131 14.05 -7.74 2.25
N GLY A 132 14.08 -9.02 2.51
CA GLY A 132 13.11 -9.70 3.36
C GLY A 132 13.76 -10.34 4.57
N THR A 133 12.97 -10.67 5.57
CA THR A 133 13.37 -11.61 6.61
C THR A 133 13.31 -13.01 6.02
N ALA A 134 14.48 -13.58 5.69
CA ALA A 134 14.55 -14.98 5.37
C ALA A 134 14.40 -15.79 6.67
N SER A 135 13.57 -16.81 6.69
CA SER A 135 13.54 -17.81 7.76
C SER A 135 14.21 -19.08 7.28
N VAL A 136 15.11 -19.61 8.12
CA VAL A 136 15.79 -20.89 7.86
C VAL A 136 14.75 -22.01 7.78
N GLY A 137 14.87 -22.87 6.78
CA GLY A 137 14.00 -24.02 6.62
C GLY A 137 12.72 -23.79 5.84
N SER A 138 12.35 -22.54 5.55
CA SER A 138 11.19 -22.24 4.70
C SER A 138 11.49 -22.33 3.20
N GLY A 139 12.77 -22.28 2.80
CA GLY A 139 13.19 -22.15 1.40
C GLY A 139 12.72 -20.85 0.74
N GLN A 140 12.15 -19.94 1.53
CA GLN A 140 11.51 -18.70 1.05
C GLN A 140 12.31 -17.50 1.52
N LEU A 141 12.78 -16.72 0.56
CA LEU A 141 13.35 -15.41 0.78
C LEU A 141 12.32 -14.37 0.31
N SER A 142 12.11 -13.31 1.09
CA SER A 142 11.29 -12.17 0.68
C SER A 142 9.93 -12.56 0.07
N GLU A 143 8.94 -12.86 0.89
CA GLU A 143 7.54 -13.12 0.49
C GLU A 143 7.36 -14.22 -0.59
N GLY A 144 8.26 -15.19 -0.65
CA GLY A 144 8.19 -16.29 -1.61
C GLY A 144 8.86 -15.98 -2.96
N LEU A 145 9.68 -14.94 -3.05
CA LEU A 145 10.53 -14.71 -4.21
C LEU A 145 11.69 -15.71 -4.21
N ASN A 146 11.49 -16.85 -4.84
CA ASN A 146 12.41 -18.01 -4.80
C ASN A 146 13.15 -18.13 -6.14
N VAL A 147 14.14 -17.28 -6.39
CA VAL A 147 14.95 -17.29 -7.61
C VAL A 147 16.22 -18.11 -7.40
N ALA A 148 16.39 -19.17 -8.17
CA ALA A 148 17.63 -19.95 -8.20
C ALA A 148 18.67 -19.34 -9.14
N SER A 149 18.23 -18.84 -10.29
CA SER A 149 19.15 -18.27 -11.28
C SER A 149 18.51 -17.19 -12.14
N VAL A 150 19.37 -16.29 -12.64
CA VAL A 150 19.04 -15.30 -13.68
C VAL A 150 20.11 -15.41 -14.75
N THR A 151 19.71 -15.75 -15.97
CA THR A 151 20.62 -16.11 -17.07
C THR A 151 20.21 -15.45 -18.38
N ALA A 152 21.16 -14.95 -19.14
CA ALA A 152 20.88 -14.54 -20.52
C ALA A 152 20.74 -15.78 -21.40
N VAL A 153 19.61 -15.90 -22.11
CA VAL A 153 19.33 -17.02 -23.03
C VAL A 153 19.27 -16.57 -24.49
N GLY A 154 19.48 -15.29 -24.73
CA GLY A 154 19.54 -14.66 -26.02
C GLY A 154 20.12 -13.25 -25.92
N LYS A 155 20.11 -12.50 -27.04
CA LYS A 155 20.64 -11.12 -27.06
C LYS A 155 19.85 -10.18 -26.14
N HIS A 156 18.54 -10.41 -26.05
CA HIS A 156 17.60 -9.57 -25.30
C HIS A 156 16.66 -10.38 -24.41
N ASP A 157 16.96 -11.67 -24.21
CA ASP A 157 16.10 -12.57 -23.43
C ASP A 157 16.81 -12.98 -22.15
N ILE A 158 16.07 -12.91 -21.05
CA ILE A 158 16.57 -13.25 -19.71
C ILE A 158 15.65 -14.29 -19.12
N GLU A 159 16.24 -15.38 -18.72
CA GLU A 159 15.57 -16.47 -18.01
C GLU A 159 15.71 -16.31 -16.50
N PHE A 160 14.61 -16.46 -15.79
CA PHE A 160 14.53 -16.54 -14.34
C PHE A 160 14.01 -17.92 -13.98
N LYS A 161 14.74 -18.64 -13.15
CA LYS A 161 14.36 -19.97 -12.70
C LYS A 161 13.99 -19.95 -11.22
N GLN A 162 12.89 -20.63 -10.87
CA GLN A 162 12.53 -20.83 -9.46
C GLN A 162 13.53 -21.75 -8.77
N ALA A 163 13.67 -21.58 -7.46
CA ALA A 163 14.43 -22.53 -6.64
C ALA A 163 13.74 -23.90 -6.63
N ALA A 164 14.56 -24.96 -6.63
CA ALA A 164 14.04 -26.34 -6.62
C ALA A 164 13.16 -26.60 -5.39
N GLY A 165 12.07 -27.32 -5.59
CA GLY A 165 11.12 -27.63 -4.51
C GLY A 165 10.16 -26.51 -4.15
N THR A 166 10.24 -25.36 -4.83
CA THR A 166 9.28 -24.28 -4.67
C THR A 166 8.28 -24.30 -5.83
N ASN A 167 7.01 -24.15 -5.51
CA ASN A 167 5.95 -23.99 -6.51
C ASN A 167 5.23 -22.66 -6.23
N ASN A 168 5.70 -21.58 -6.87
CA ASN A 168 5.15 -20.24 -6.67
C ASN A 168 4.39 -19.80 -7.93
N ALA A 169 3.10 -19.93 -7.91
CA ALA A 169 2.23 -19.53 -9.03
C ALA A 169 2.26 -18.00 -9.30
N ASN A 170 2.74 -17.20 -8.34
CA ASN A 170 2.90 -15.75 -8.50
C ASN A 170 4.34 -15.35 -8.91
N PHE A 171 5.19 -16.32 -9.27
CA PHE A 171 6.60 -16.08 -9.55
C PHE A 171 6.81 -14.99 -10.62
N ALA A 172 6.10 -15.07 -11.73
CA ALA A 172 6.21 -14.08 -12.81
C ALA A 172 5.86 -12.68 -12.31
N LYS A 173 4.73 -12.51 -11.62
CA LYS A 173 4.32 -11.22 -11.04
C LYS A 173 5.36 -10.65 -10.09
N GLN A 174 5.91 -11.48 -9.23
CA GLN A 174 6.92 -11.07 -8.27
C GLN A 174 8.22 -10.64 -8.95
N ILE A 175 8.69 -11.38 -9.96
CA ILE A 175 9.88 -11.01 -10.75
C ILE A 175 9.63 -9.70 -11.51
N LEU A 176 8.52 -9.59 -12.22
CA LEU A 176 8.18 -8.41 -13.02
C LEU A 176 8.10 -7.14 -12.16
N GLY A 177 7.60 -7.26 -10.95
CA GLY A 177 7.42 -6.15 -10.02
C GLY A 177 8.69 -5.67 -9.30
N GLN A 178 9.83 -6.37 -9.41
CA GLN A 178 11.06 -5.97 -8.72
C GLN A 178 11.68 -4.70 -9.31
N SER A 179 12.21 -3.85 -8.43
CA SER A 179 12.96 -2.66 -8.85
C SER A 179 14.28 -3.06 -9.49
N ILE A 180 14.56 -2.53 -10.66
CA ILE A 180 15.82 -2.73 -11.38
C ILE A 180 16.70 -1.49 -11.20
N VAL A 181 17.92 -1.70 -10.72
CA VAL A 181 18.90 -0.65 -10.41
C VAL A 181 20.23 -0.90 -11.13
N PRO A 182 21.02 0.16 -11.44
CA PRO A 182 22.25 0.02 -12.20
C PRO A 182 23.39 -0.59 -11.35
N LYS A 183 24.04 -1.60 -11.89
CA LYS A 183 25.23 -2.24 -11.28
C LYS A 183 26.36 -1.23 -11.08
N SER A 184 26.47 -0.23 -11.95
CA SER A 184 27.46 0.84 -11.81
C SER A 184 27.30 1.69 -10.54
N VAL A 185 26.11 1.68 -9.93
CA VAL A 185 25.80 2.43 -8.69
C VAL A 185 25.77 1.51 -7.48
N TYR A 186 25.13 0.35 -7.59
CA TYR A 186 24.87 -0.54 -6.45
C TYR A 186 25.83 -1.72 -6.35
N GLY A 187 26.57 -2.04 -7.42
CA GLY A 187 27.37 -3.27 -7.51
C GLY A 187 28.44 -3.42 -6.42
N HIS A 188 28.99 -2.32 -5.92
CA HIS A 188 29.99 -2.34 -4.85
C HIS A 188 29.44 -2.74 -3.47
N LEU A 189 28.11 -2.75 -3.31
CA LEU A 189 27.43 -3.17 -2.07
C LEU A 189 27.07 -4.66 -2.07
N VAL A 190 27.11 -5.29 -3.24
CA VAL A 190 26.68 -6.67 -3.42
C VAL A 190 27.90 -7.58 -3.46
N PRO A 191 28.06 -8.52 -2.51
CA PRO A 191 29.18 -9.46 -2.51
C PRO A 191 29.26 -10.28 -3.80
N ALA A 192 30.47 -10.62 -4.24
CA ALA A 192 30.68 -11.39 -5.47
C ALA A 192 30.07 -12.80 -5.40
N ASP A 193 30.02 -13.38 -4.20
CA ASP A 193 29.45 -14.70 -3.89
C ASP A 193 27.98 -14.64 -3.44
N ILE A 194 27.27 -13.56 -3.78
CA ILE A 194 25.88 -13.35 -3.30
C ILE A 194 24.94 -14.50 -3.72
N TRP A 195 25.09 -15.02 -4.93
CA TRP A 195 24.25 -16.11 -5.42
C TRP A 195 24.52 -17.44 -4.73
N ASP A 196 25.78 -17.72 -4.36
CA ASP A 196 26.13 -18.88 -3.53
C ASP A 196 25.54 -18.73 -2.12
N THR A 197 25.58 -17.51 -1.58
CA THR A 197 24.96 -17.18 -0.29
C THR A 197 23.44 -17.36 -0.33
N ILE A 198 22.78 -16.90 -1.42
CA ILE A 198 21.34 -17.11 -1.65
C ILE A 198 21.03 -18.62 -1.69
N ALA A 199 21.79 -19.40 -2.48
CA ALA A 199 21.59 -20.84 -2.58
C ALA A 199 21.77 -21.54 -1.23
N ALA A 200 22.78 -21.15 -0.45
CA ALA A 200 23.01 -21.70 0.88
C ALA A 200 21.88 -21.36 1.87
N SER A 201 21.31 -20.14 1.79
CA SER A 201 20.20 -19.72 2.66
C SER A 201 18.90 -20.49 2.43
N GLN A 202 18.73 -21.07 1.24
CA GLN A 202 17.53 -21.81 0.82
C GLN A 202 17.56 -23.30 1.24
N GLN A 203 18.64 -23.77 1.87
CA GLN A 203 18.74 -25.16 2.28
C GLN A 203 17.77 -25.48 3.43
N VAL A 204 16.99 -26.53 3.27
CA VAL A 204 16.00 -26.99 4.25
C VAL A 204 16.46 -28.21 5.05
N ASP A 205 17.62 -28.77 4.74
CA ASP A 205 18.18 -29.92 5.43
C ASP A 205 18.68 -29.52 6.84
N ALA A 206 18.21 -30.24 7.86
CA ALA A 206 18.62 -30.02 9.25
C ALA A 206 20.14 -30.08 9.47
N ALA A 207 20.87 -30.91 8.69
CA ALA A 207 22.33 -30.97 8.75
C ALA A 207 23.01 -29.69 8.28
N GLN A 208 22.33 -28.90 7.44
CA GLN A 208 22.83 -27.64 6.87
C GLN A 208 22.26 -26.41 7.56
N ALA A 209 21.37 -26.55 8.55
CA ALA A 209 20.66 -25.46 9.20
C ALA A 209 21.57 -24.33 9.72
N LYS A 210 22.75 -24.69 10.29
CA LYS A 210 23.72 -23.69 10.78
C LYS A 210 24.32 -22.87 9.64
N ALA A 211 24.66 -23.51 8.53
CA ALA A 211 25.21 -22.84 7.35
C ALA A 211 24.13 -21.96 6.67
N ALA A 212 22.91 -22.46 6.60
CA ALA A 212 21.77 -21.71 6.08
C ALA A 212 21.49 -20.46 6.94
N GLN A 213 21.55 -20.56 8.27
CA GLN A 213 21.38 -19.40 9.15
C GLN A 213 22.50 -18.37 8.94
N ALA A 214 23.75 -18.79 8.84
CA ALA A 214 24.87 -17.87 8.58
C ALA A 214 24.72 -17.17 7.21
N ALA A 215 24.21 -17.87 6.21
CA ALA A 215 23.90 -17.28 4.92
C ALA A 215 22.75 -16.23 5.01
N VAL A 216 21.68 -16.52 5.75
CA VAL A 216 20.59 -15.58 6.04
C VAL A 216 21.12 -14.33 6.73
N ASP A 217 21.98 -14.49 7.75
CA ASP A 217 22.55 -13.35 8.47
C ASP A 217 23.38 -12.46 7.54
N LYS A 218 24.18 -13.05 6.64
CA LYS A 218 24.96 -12.33 5.63
C LYS A 218 24.06 -11.59 4.62
N LEU A 219 22.96 -12.20 4.18
CA LEU A 219 21.97 -11.55 3.31
C LEU A 219 21.32 -10.36 4.00
N ASN A 220 20.93 -10.50 5.27
CA ASN A 220 20.34 -9.44 6.07
C ASN A 220 21.30 -8.25 6.27
N GLU A 221 22.59 -8.51 6.51
CA GLU A 221 23.62 -7.46 6.59
C GLU A 221 23.78 -6.73 5.26
N THR A 222 23.80 -7.46 4.15
CA THR A 222 23.85 -6.89 2.80
C THR A 222 22.61 -6.02 2.54
N GLY A 223 21.43 -6.51 2.88
CA GLY A 223 20.17 -5.77 2.75
C GLY A 223 20.15 -4.47 3.55
N LYS A 224 20.66 -4.50 4.79
CA LYS A 224 20.81 -3.29 5.63
C LYS A 224 21.75 -2.27 5.01
N ALA A 225 22.89 -2.72 4.49
CA ALA A 225 23.86 -1.84 3.82
C ALA A 225 23.26 -1.18 2.57
N ILE A 226 22.51 -1.95 1.78
CA ILE A 226 21.80 -1.44 0.60
C ILE A 226 20.71 -0.42 1.02
N ALA A 227 19.91 -0.72 2.03
CA ALA A 227 18.87 0.17 2.51
C ALA A 227 19.41 1.50 3.06
N ALA A 228 20.59 1.47 3.67
CA ALA A 228 21.29 2.65 4.20
C ALA A 228 22.05 3.45 3.13
N PHE A 229 22.23 2.91 1.93
CA PHE A 229 23.00 3.57 0.87
C PHE A 229 22.29 4.82 0.32
N ALA A 230 23.06 5.90 0.18
CA ALA A 230 22.60 7.17 -0.37
C ALA A 230 23.36 7.49 -1.68
N PRO A 231 22.84 7.09 -2.85
CA PRO A 231 23.46 7.41 -4.12
C PRO A 231 23.47 8.93 -4.35
N LYS A 232 24.61 9.45 -4.84
CA LYS A 232 24.80 10.89 -5.07
C LYS A 232 23.99 11.43 -6.25
N LYS A 233 23.54 10.56 -7.14
CA LYS A 233 22.77 10.91 -8.34
C LYS A 233 21.68 9.87 -8.57
N ASP A 234 20.56 10.34 -9.09
CA ASP A 234 19.52 9.47 -9.63
C ASP A 234 19.97 8.94 -11.02
N VAL A 235 20.34 7.65 -11.07
CA VAL A 235 20.63 6.94 -12.32
C VAL A 235 19.54 5.88 -12.49
N SER A 236 18.60 6.15 -13.37
CA SER A 236 17.43 5.31 -13.57
C SER A 236 17.17 5.01 -15.04
N ALA A 237 16.41 3.98 -15.33
CA ALA A 237 15.94 3.64 -16.67
C ALA A 237 14.49 4.09 -16.92
N GLY A 238 13.89 4.81 -15.97
CA GLY A 238 12.52 5.33 -16.07
C GLY A 238 12.39 6.50 -17.06
N PRO A 239 11.17 6.90 -17.38
CA PRO A 239 10.90 7.99 -18.35
C PRO A 239 11.38 9.36 -17.88
N PHE A 240 11.64 9.54 -16.59
CA PHE A 240 12.13 10.79 -16.01
C PHE A 240 13.29 10.51 -15.05
N VAL A 241 14.07 11.57 -14.76
CA VAL A 241 15.12 11.60 -13.74
C VAL A 241 14.89 12.77 -12.79
N VAL A 242 15.23 12.59 -11.54
CA VAL A 242 15.08 13.63 -10.52
C VAL A 242 16.07 14.75 -10.79
N LYS A 243 15.57 15.95 -11.07
CA LYS A 243 16.37 17.16 -11.24
C LYS A 243 16.62 17.86 -9.92
N ARG A 244 15.58 17.96 -9.10
CA ARG A 244 15.64 18.68 -7.82
C ARG A 244 14.53 18.20 -6.89
N VAL A 245 14.85 18.09 -5.62
CA VAL A 245 13.89 17.91 -4.53
C VAL A 245 13.88 19.18 -3.69
N ASN A 246 12.70 19.76 -3.51
CA ASN A 246 12.44 20.88 -2.62
C ASN A 246 11.62 20.39 -1.42
N PRO A 247 11.53 21.15 -0.32
CA PRO A 247 10.53 20.87 0.69
C PRO A 247 9.12 20.79 0.07
N GLY A 248 8.46 19.65 0.20
CA GLY A 248 7.10 19.43 -0.30
C GLY A 248 6.94 19.25 -1.82
N SER A 249 8.01 19.15 -2.62
CA SER A 249 7.89 18.84 -4.05
C SER A 249 9.16 18.26 -4.65
N ALA A 250 8.98 17.41 -5.68
CA ALA A 250 10.06 16.95 -6.52
C ALA A 250 9.85 17.40 -7.96
N ILE A 251 10.94 17.76 -8.63
CA ILE A 251 10.97 18.16 -10.01
C ILE A 251 11.79 17.12 -10.79
N LEU A 252 11.13 16.45 -11.72
CA LEU A 252 11.72 15.44 -12.58
C LEU A 252 11.74 15.97 -14.01
N VAL A 253 12.79 15.66 -14.75
CA VAL A 253 12.91 16.01 -16.17
C VAL A 253 12.97 14.76 -17.01
N ARG A 254 12.53 14.85 -18.26
CA ARG A 254 12.49 13.74 -19.20
C ARG A 254 13.86 13.09 -19.33
N ASN A 255 13.90 11.76 -19.21
CA ASN A 255 15.10 10.98 -19.49
C ASN A 255 15.29 10.85 -21.01
N LYS A 256 16.30 11.53 -21.56
CA LYS A 256 16.58 11.53 -23.01
C LYS A 256 16.98 10.15 -23.57
N TYR A 257 17.31 9.21 -22.71
CA TYR A 257 17.70 7.84 -23.06
C TYR A 257 16.60 6.81 -22.82
N PHE A 258 15.39 7.26 -22.44
CA PHE A 258 14.26 6.34 -22.26
C PHE A 258 13.92 5.68 -23.60
N TYR A 259 13.79 4.35 -23.58
CA TYR A 259 13.64 3.53 -24.79
C TYR A 259 12.41 3.87 -25.66
N ASP A 260 11.34 4.39 -25.06
CA ASP A 260 10.11 4.78 -25.77
C ASP A 260 9.78 6.26 -25.52
N LEU A 261 10.78 7.11 -25.71
CA LEU A 261 10.70 8.54 -25.45
C LEU A 261 9.56 9.23 -26.22
N GLY A 262 9.19 8.67 -27.39
CA GLY A 262 8.11 9.20 -28.23
C GLY A 262 6.74 9.17 -27.56
N LYS A 263 6.50 8.25 -26.63
CA LYS A 263 5.25 8.19 -25.84
C LYS A 263 5.19 9.23 -24.72
N ILE A 264 6.32 9.79 -24.31
CA ILE A 264 6.40 10.64 -23.12
C ILE A 264 6.21 12.10 -23.53
N ALA A 265 5.00 12.62 -23.47
CA ALA A 265 4.71 14.00 -23.86
C ALA A 265 5.21 15.05 -22.86
N PRO A 266 5.08 14.94 -21.53
CA PRO A 266 5.57 15.95 -20.61
C PRO A 266 7.10 16.10 -20.69
N SER A 267 7.61 17.34 -20.73
CA SER A 267 9.04 17.60 -20.63
C SER A 267 9.55 17.57 -19.18
N GLN A 268 8.65 17.81 -18.25
CA GLN A 268 8.91 17.86 -16.82
C GLN A 268 7.70 17.33 -16.05
N VAL A 269 7.96 16.66 -14.93
CA VAL A 269 6.95 16.29 -13.93
C VAL A 269 7.25 17.02 -12.63
N VAL A 270 6.23 17.62 -12.04
CA VAL A 270 6.25 18.17 -10.69
C VAL A 270 5.35 17.33 -9.82
N ILE A 271 5.95 16.67 -8.83
CA ILE A 271 5.23 15.86 -7.85
C ILE A 271 5.11 16.69 -6.57
N ARG A 272 3.90 16.96 -6.11
CA ARG A 272 3.65 17.68 -4.87
C ARG A 272 3.38 16.71 -3.73
N HIS A 273 4.00 16.96 -2.60
CA HIS A 273 3.63 16.34 -1.35
C HIS A 273 2.31 16.89 -0.84
N TYR A 274 1.55 16.07 -0.14
CA TYR A 274 0.34 16.46 0.56
C TYR A 274 0.29 15.77 1.93
N SER A 275 -0.30 16.45 2.91
CA SER A 275 -0.48 15.95 4.27
C SER A 275 -1.89 15.39 4.54
N GLY A 276 -2.83 15.61 3.61
CA GLY A 276 -4.21 15.15 3.71
C GLY A 276 -5.03 15.51 2.50
N ASN A 277 -6.25 14.99 2.45
CA ASN A 277 -7.17 15.16 1.32
C ASN A 277 -7.48 16.63 1.05
N GLU A 278 -7.63 17.45 2.08
CA GLU A 278 -7.98 18.88 1.97
C GLU A 278 -6.93 19.65 1.16
N GLN A 279 -5.67 19.28 1.28
CA GLN A 279 -4.59 19.91 0.52
C GLN A 279 -4.69 19.55 -0.97
N ILE A 280 -5.03 18.30 -1.29
CA ILE A 280 -5.28 17.87 -2.69
C ILE A 280 -6.46 18.68 -3.27
N TRP A 281 -7.54 18.83 -2.50
CA TRP A 281 -8.69 19.63 -2.95
C TRP A 281 -8.30 21.09 -3.17
N GLY A 282 -7.47 21.67 -2.30
CA GLY A 282 -6.93 23.02 -2.44
C GLY A 282 -6.19 23.19 -3.78
N PHE A 283 -5.26 22.27 -4.08
CA PHE A 283 -4.54 22.26 -5.35
C PHE A 283 -5.48 22.17 -6.56
N MET A 284 -6.49 21.29 -6.51
CA MET A 284 -7.45 21.16 -7.60
C MET A 284 -8.34 22.39 -7.76
N LYS A 285 -8.86 22.98 -6.66
CA LYS A 285 -9.66 24.22 -6.71
C LYS A 285 -8.89 25.37 -7.35
N ASN A 286 -7.60 25.44 -7.12
CA ASN A 286 -6.71 26.43 -7.75
C ASN A 286 -6.37 26.10 -9.21
N GLY A 287 -6.58 24.84 -9.66
CA GLY A 287 -6.17 24.38 -10.98
C GLY A 287 -4.66 24.12 -11.08
N ASP A 288 -4.03 23.75 -9.96
CA ASP A 288 -2.60 23.53 -9.83
C ASP A 288 -2.16 22.12 -10.21
N LEU A 289 -3.09 21.17 -10.36
CA LEU A 289 -2.80 19.78 -10.75
C LEU A 289 -3.34 19.51 -12.16
N ASP A 290 -2.57 18.79 -12.96
CA ASP A 290 -3.07 18.18 -14.20
C ASP A 290 -3.78 16.85 -13.91
N ALA A 291 -3.36 16.13 -12.88
CA ALA A 291 -4.04 14.93 -12.39
C ALA A 291 -3.92 14.78 -10.88
N ALA A 292 -4.98 14.26 -10.25
CA ALA A 292 -4.96 13.69 -8.90
C ALA A 292 -5.36 12.21 -9.01
N PRO A 293 -4.41 11.26 -8.84
CA PRO A 293 -4.66 9.84 -9.08
C PRO A 293 -5.53 9.17 -8.01
N PHE A 294 -5.75 9.84 -6.88
CA PHE A 294 -6.65 9.42 -5.79
C PHE A 294 -6.95 10.59 -4.86
N THR A 295 -8.11 10.59 -4.25
CA THR A 295 -8.47 11.37 -3.04
C THR A 295 -9.81 10.91 -2.50
N ALA A 296 -9.99 10.92 -1.18
CA ALA A 296 -11.32 10.91 -0.59
C ALA A 296 -11.89 12.33 -0.67
N ILE A 297 -13.17 12.48 -1.02
CA ILE A 297 -13.74 13.80 -1.32
C ILE A 297 -15.21 13.90 -0.91
N PRO A 298 -15.64 14.96 -0.19
CA PRO A 298 -17.04 15.24 0.07
C PRO A 298 -17.76 15.74 -1.19
N THR A 299 -19.06 15.49 -1.27
CA THR A 299 -19.88 15.85 -2.46
C THR A 299 -19.83 17.33 -2.80
N ASN A 300 -19.87 18.21 -1.80
CA ASN A 300 -19.82 19.67 -2.03
C ASN A 300 -18.47 20.13 -2.60
N VAL A 301 -17.37 19.50 -2.20
CA VAL A 301 -16.02 19.77 -2.74
C VAL A 301 -15.89 19.18 -4.15
N LEU A 302 -16.42 17.96 -4.38
CA LEU A 302 -16.49 17.36 -5.71
C LEU A 302 -17.14 18.32 -6.72
N ASN A 303 -18.30 18.88 -6.38
CA ASN A 303 -19.03 19.80 -7.27
C ASN A 303 -18.20 21.04 -7.63
N GLN A 304 -17.42 21.59 -6.68
CA GLN A 304 -16.52 22.72 -6.94
C GLN A 304 -15.37 22.34 -7.90
N ILE A 305 -14.81 21.14 -7.73
CA ILE A 305 -13.72 20.66 -8.57
C ILE A 305 -14.20 20.37 -10.00
N LEU A 306 -15.38 19.75 -10.15
CA LEU A 306 -15.99 19.54 -11.47
C LEU A 306 -16.33 20.86 -12.16
N ALA A 307 -16.86 21.85 -11.41
CA ALA A 307 -17.12 23.19 -11.93
C ALA A 307 -15.84 23.93 -12.37
N LYS A 308 -14.68 23.60 -11.79
CA LYS A 308 -13.38 24.10 -12.24
C LYS A 308 -12.95 23.52 -13.59
N GLY A 309 -13.58 22.44 -14.05
CA GLY A 309 -13.30 21.76 -15.31
C GLY A 309 -12.51 20.47 -15.20
N TYR A 310 -12.30 19.98 -13.97
CA TYR A 310 -11.76 18.62 -13.79
C TYR A 310 -12.77 17.58 -14.26
N LYS A 311 -12.26 16.50 -14.82
CA LYS A 311 -13.01 15.29 -15.17
C LYS A 311 -12.74 14.22 -14.13
N ARG A 312 -13.79 13.51 -13.73
CA ARG A 312 -13.69 12.37 -12.83
C ARG A 312 -13.59 11.06 -13.62
N ALA A 313 -12.72 10.17 -13.19
CA ALA A 313 -12.68 8.79 -13.61
C ALA A 313 -12.55 7.88 -12.39
N ASP A 314 -13.21 6.74 -12.41
CA ASP A 314 -13.27 5.82 -11.29
C ASP A 314 -12.65 4.48 -11.66
N GLY A 315 -11.90 3.90 -10.73
CA GLY A 315 -11.35 2.56 -10.84
C GLY A 315 -11.57 1.76 -9.55
N THR A 316 -11.62 0.45 -9.63
CA THR A 316 -11.65 -0.41 -8.44
C THR A 316 -10.37 -0.21 -7.64
N SER A 317 -10.49 0.13 -6.36
CA SER A 317 -9.32 0.36 -5.50
C SER A 317 -8.68 -0.95 -5.02
N TYR A 318 -9.46 -2.01 -4.85
CA TYR A 318 -9.10 -3.22 -4.12
C TYR A 318 -8.68 -2.97 -2.67
N VAL A 319 -9.13 -1.86 -2.10
CA VAL A 319 -8.85 -1.44 -0.73
C VAL A 319 -10.16 -1.21 -0.01
N ASN A 320 -10.22 -1.53 1.28
CA ASN A 320 -11.34 -1.20 2.14
C ASN A 320 -10.91 -0.42 3.37
N ALA A 321 -11.84 0.29 3.99
CA ALA A 321 -11.68 0.84 5.33
C ALA A 321 -12.40 -0.05 6.33
N SER A 322 -11.73 -0.36 7.44
CA SER A 322 -12.23 -1.26 8.48
C SER A 322 -11.97 -0.68 9.86
N ILE A 323 -12.72 -1.13 10.84
CA ILE A 323 -12.42 -0.94 12.26
C ILE A 323 -11.70 -2.19 12.75
N ALA A 324 -10.48 -2.01 13.23
CA ALA A 324 -9.64 -3.06 13.80
C ALA A 324 -9.68 -3.03 15.33
N PHE A 325 -9.49 -4.19 15.93
CA PHE A 325 -9.47 -4.40 17.37
C PHE A 325 -8.09 -4.86 17.83
N ASN A 326 -7.63 -4.35 18.95
CA ASN A 326 -6.50 -4.96 19.63
C ASN A 326 -6.98 -6.22 20.39
N GLN A 327 -6.92 -7.36 19.73
CA GLN A 327 -7.41 -8.63 20.28
C GLN A 327 -6.54 -9.18 21.43
N SER A 328 -5.37 -8.62 21.69
CA SER A 328 -4.58 -8.93 22.89
C SER A 328 -5.15 -8.26 24.15
N LYS A 329 -6.20 -7.45 24.03
CA LYS A 329 -6.86 -6.74 25.13
C LYS A 329 -8.32 -7.20 25.28
N ALA A 330 -8.72 -7.49 26.54
CA ALA A 330 -10.14 -7.67 26.84
C ALA A 330 -10.90 -6.34 26.69
N PRO A 331 -12.13 -6.35 26.14
CA PRO A 331 -12.92 -7.52 25.79
C PRO A 331 -12.79 -7.98 24.33
N TYR A 332 -11.87 -7.39 23.52
CA TYR A 332 -11.76 -7.61 22.07
C TYR A 332 -11.17 -8.98 21.70
N ASP A 333 -10.55 -9.68 22.67
CA ASP A 333 -10.16 -11.09 22.59
C ASP A 333 -11.35 -12.03 22.34
N LYS A 334 -12.55 -11.61 22.74
CA LYS A 334 -13.78 -12.42 22.59
C LYS A 334 -14.46 -12.17 21.24
N LYS A 335 -14.64 -13.23 20.48
CA LYS A 335 -15.38 -13.21 19.21
C LYS A 335 -16.76 -12.57 19.34
N ASP A 336 -17.53 -12.97 20.37
CA ASP A 336 -18.89 -12.47 20.57
C ASP A 336 -18.93 -10.95 20.76
N VAL A 337 -17.89 -10.36 21.35
CA VAL A 337 -17.76 -8.89 21.48
C VAL A 337 -17.52 -8.25 20.13
N ARG A 338 -16.63 -8.81 19.29
CA ARG A 338 -16.34 -8.29 17.96
C ARG A 338 -17.57 -8.40 17.05
N GLN A 339 -18.28 -9.53 17.11
CA GLN A 339 -19.55 -9.70 16.40
C GLN A 339 -20.62 -8.70 16.89
N ALA A 340 -20.74 -8.51 18.20
CA ALA A 340 -21.69 -7.54 18.77
C ALA A 340 -21.41 -6.12 18.25
N LEU A 341 -20.15 -5.67 18.27
CA LEU A 341 -19.78 -4.36 17.75
C LEU A 341 -20.11 -4.23 16.26
N THR A 342 -20.03 -5.31 15.48
CA THR A 342 -20.41 -5.32 14.07
C THR A 342 -21.91 -5.14 13.87
N TYR A 343 -22.75 -5.74 14.75
CA TYR A 343 -24.20 -5.55 14.73
C TYR A 343 -24.66 -4.17 15.20
N ILE A 344 -23.86 -3.46 16.01
CA ILE A 344 -24.21 -2.10 16.47
C ILE A 344 -24.03 -1.07 15.35
N LEU A 345 -23.00 -1.24 14.51
CA LEU A 345 -22.62 -0.22 13.54
C LEU A 345 -23.46 -0.28 12.26
N ASP A 346 -24.11 0.83 11.93
CA ASP A 346 -24.76 1.03 10.62
C ASP A 346 -23.70 1.45 9.58
N ARG A 347 -23.15 0.45 8.87
CA ARG A 347 -22.11 0.68 7.88
C ARG A 347 -22.54 1.56 6.72
N GLU A 348 -23.83 1.55 6.35
CA GLU A 348 -24.35 2.43 5.29
C GLU A 348 -24.36 3.88 5.76
N ALA A 349 -24.85 4.16 6.96
CA ALA A 349 -24.84 5.50 7.55
C ALA A 349 -23.42 6.03 7.72
N ILE A 350 -22.50 5.20 8.23
CA ILE A 350 -21.09 5.54 8.42
C ILE A 350 -20.43 5.84 7.06
N THR A 351 -20.65 5.00 6.04
CA THR A 351 -20.09 5.19 4.69
C THR A 351 -20.61 6.46 4.04
N LYS A 352 -21.90 6.76 4.18
CA LYS A 352 -22.52 7.96 3.61
C LYS A 352 -21.90 9.25 4.14
N VAL A 353 -21.39 9.25 5.36
CA VAL A 353 -20.71 10.40 5.98
C VAL A 353 -19.21 10.38 5.70
N GLY A 354 -18.55 9.22 5.88
CA GLY A 354 -17.11 9.11 5.73
C GLY A 354 -16.65 9.17 4.28
N GLN A 355 -17.27 8.36 3.41
CA GLN A 355 -16.86 8.22 2.02
C GLN A 355 -18.06 8.41 1.05
N PRO A 356 -18.67 9.59 1.01
CA PRO A 356 -19.89 9.83 0.22
C PRO A 356 -19.66 9.72 -1.29
N VAL A 357 -18.42 9.85 -1.74
CA VAL A 357 -18.03 9.74 -3.14
C VAL A 357 -17.09 8.54 -3.31
N GLY A 358 -17.57 7.51 -4.00
CA GLY A 358 -16.78 6.30 -4.28
C GLY A 358 -16.65 5.34 -3.11
N GLY A 359 -17.39 5.50 -2.02
CA GLY A 359 -17.54 4.51 -0.95
C GLY A 359 -18.70 3.57 -1.25
N MET A 360 -18.49 2.27 -1.07
CA MET A 360 -19.52 1.24 -1.12
C MET A 360 -19.55 0.54 0.23
N ALA A 361 -20.65 0.68 0.97
CA ALA A 361 -20.78 0.04 2.27
C ALA A 361 -20.51 -1.47 2.18
N SER A 362 -19.67 -1.96 3.07
CA SER A 362 -19.32 -3.38 3.09
C SER A 362 -20.51 -4.23 3.55
N THR A 363 -20.78 -5.31 2.83
CA THR A 363 -21.95 -6.17 3.08
C THR A 363 -21.68 -7.27 4.10
N ALA A 364 -20.43 -7.75 4.19
CA ALA A 364 -20.05 -8.80 5.14
C ALA A 364 -18.54 -8.77 5.40
N PRO A 365 -18.08 -9.17 6.61
CA PRO A 365 -16.67 -9.45 6.84
C PRO A 365 -16.20 -10.62 5.97
N ALA A 366 -15.25 -10.40 5.08
CA ALA A 366 -14.76 -11.41 4.14
C ALA A 366 -13.23 -11.40 3.95
N GLY A 367 -12.52 -10.44 4.55
CA GLY A 367 -11.07 -10.28 4.39
C GLY A 367 -10.66 -9.62 3.06
N MET A 368 -11.58 -9.48 2.14
CA MET A 368 -11.40 -8.85 0.82
C MET A 368 -12.55 -7.88 0.54
N ILE A 369 -12.38 -7.01 -0.46
CA ILE A 369 -13.51 -6.23 -0.96
C ILE A 369 -14.57 -7.14 -1.57
N ARG A 370 -15.84 -6.70 -1.55
CA ARG A 370 -16.96 -7.48 -2.09
C ARG A 370 -16.69 -7.99 -3.52
N LYS A 371 -16.23 -7.10 -4.40
CA LYS A 371 -15.96 -7.45 -5.82
C LYS A 371 -14.94 -8.61 -5.94
N SER A 372 -13.84 -8.56 -5.18
CA SER A 372 -12.86 -9.65 -5.17
C SER A 372 -13.46 -10.94 -4.60
N THR A 373 -14.23 -10.84 -3.52
CA THR A 373 -14.88 -12.00 -2.92
C THR A 373 -15.84 -12.68 -3.90
N GLU A 374 -16.64 -11.89 -4.64
CA GLU A 374 -17.54 -12.40 -5.68
C GLU A 374 -16.77 -13.04 -6.86
N GLN A 375 -15.62 -12.49 -7.25
CA GLN A 375 -14.79 -13.06 -8.32
C GLN A 375 -14.23 -14.44 -7.94
N TRP A 376 -13.85 -14.64 -6.68
CA TRP A 376 -13.28 -15.89 -6.20
C TRP A 376 -14.33 -16.94 -5.82
N LEU A 377 -15.41 -16.57 -5.16
CA LEU A 377 -16.39 -17.48 -4.59
C LEU A 377 -17.69 -17.56 -5.42
N GLY A 378 -17.97 -16.57 -6.24
CA GLY A 378 -19.28 -16.38 -6.87
C GLY A 378 -20.28 -15.63 -5.97
N ALA A 379 -21.24 -14.94 -6.58
CA ALA A 379 -22.23 -14.12 -5.87
C ALA A 379 -23.10 -14.93 -4.89
N ASP A 380 -23.47 -16.16 -5.26
CA ASP A 380 -24.30 -17.05 -4.42
C ASP A 380 -23.61 -17.44 -3.12
N ALA A 381 -22.30 -17.69 -3.15
CA ALA A 381 -21.54 -18.03 -1.95
C ALA A 381 -21.36 -16.80 -1.05
N VAL A 382 -21.13 -15.64 -1.64
CA VAL A 382 -21.06 -14.35 -0.91
C VAL A 382 -22.40 -14.01 -0.27
N GLY A 383 -23.52 -14.26 -0.95
CA GLY A 383 -24.87 -14.06 -0.40
C GLY A 383 -25.23 -14.94 0.78
N LYS A 384 -24.46 -16.01 1.06
CA LYS A 384 -24.64 -16.90 2.21
C LYS A 384 -23.81 -16.49 3.46
N LEU A 385 -22.90 -15.54 3.31
CA LEU A 385 -22.13 -15.01 4.43
C LEU A 385 -23.06 -14.26 5.39
N ASN A 386 -22.77 -14.32 6.71
CA ASN A 386 -23.49 -13.49 7.66
C ASN A 386 -23.21 -12.01 7.37
N PRO A 387 -24.22 -11.21 7.01
CA PRO A 387 -24.02 -9.80 6.70
C PRO A 387 -23.81 -8.95 7.93
N TYR A 388 -24.09 -9.45 9.14
CA TYR A 388 -24.08 -8.64 10.37
C TYR A 388 -24.83 -7.31 10.17
N ALA A 389 -26.06 -7.38 9.64
CA ALA A 389 -26.93 -6.22 9.50
C ALA A 389 -27.19 -5.59 10.89
N HIS A 390 -27.36 -4.26 10.92
CA HIS A 390 -27.58 -3.54 12.18
C HIS A 390 -28.72 -4.16 13.00
N ASP A 391 -28.39 -4.63 14.23
CA ASP A 391 -29.28 -5.32 15.17
C ASP A 391 -28.78 -5.17 16.62
N GLU A 392 -29.27 -4.16 17.30
CA GLU A 392 -28.93 -3.88 18.71
C GLU A 392 -29.39 -4.97 19.68
N ALA A 393 -30.48 -5.70 19.35
CA ALA A 393 -30.97 -6.79 20.20
C ALA A 393 -29.99 -7.96 20.16
N LYS A 394 -29.53 -8.33 18.95
CA LYS A 394 -28.50 -9.36 18.77
C LYS A 394 -27.16 -8.97 19.40
N ALA A 395 -26.75 -7.72 19.25
CA ALA A 395 -25.55 -7.21 19.91
C ALA A 395 -25.65 -7.32 21.44
N THR A 396 -26.81 -6.97 22.01
CA THR A 396 -27.07 -7.08 23.46
C THR A 396 -26.97 -8.53 23.95
N GLU A 397 -27.53 -9.48 23.21
CA GLU A 397 -27.43 -10.92 23.50
C GLU A 397 -25.97 -11.38 23.56
N LEU A 398 -25.19 -11.07 22.52
CA LEU A 398 -23.79 -11.46 22.42
C LEU A 398 -22.92 -10.83 23.53
N LEU A 399 -23.12 -9.55 23.85
CA LEU A 399 -22.36 -8.92 24.93
C LEU A 399 -22.67 -9.53 26.31
N LYS A 400 -23.93 -9.89 26.55
CA LYS A 400 -24.30 -10.61 27.79
C LYS A 400 -23.70 -12.01 27.84
N ALA A 401 -23.72 -12.76 26.74
CA ALA A 401 -23.09 -14.07 26.62
C ALA A 401 -21.58 -13.99 26.85
N ALA A 402 -20.93 -12.92 26.36
CA ALA A 402 -19.51 -12.63 26.61
C ALA A 402 -19.19 -12.22 28.06
N GLY A 403 -20.23 -12.11 28.95
CA GLY A 403 -20.07 -11.79 30.37
C GLY A 403 -20.04 -10.28 30.68
N LEU A 404 -20.38 -9.41 29.74
CA LEU A 404 -20.52 -7.98 29.98
C LEU A 404 -21.91 -7.72 30.62
N LYS A 405 -22.02 -6.60 31.34
CA LYS A 405 -23.26 -6.24 32.08
C LYS A 405 -23.71 -4.85 31.67
N GLN A 406 -25.04 -4.68 31.53
CA GLN A 406 -25.63 -3.36 31.28
C GLN A 406 -26.29 -2.85 32.57
N LYS A 407 -26.01 -1.61 32.96
CA LYS A 407 -26.63 -0.91 34.09
C LYS A 407 -26.87 0.55 33.69
N GLY A 408 -28.11 1.05 33.89
CA GLY A 408 -28.46 2.43 33.62
C GLY A 408 -28.13 2.87 32.17
N GLY A 409 -28.36 1.99 31.19
CA GLY A 409 -28.07 2.25 29.79
C GLY A 409 -26.58 2.22 29.42
N LYS A 410 -25.69 1.84 30.35
CA LYS A 410 -24.23 1.78 30.12
C LYS A 410 -23.70 0.36 30.22
N TRP A 411 -22.71 0.02 29.44
CA TRP A 411 -22.03 -1.27 29.43
C TRP A 411 -20.81 -1.28 30.36
N TYR A 412 -20.63 -2.41 31.06
CA TYR A 412 -19.56 -2.67 32.01
C TYR A 412 -18.83 -3.95 31.64
N LEU A 413 -17.53 -3.92 31.71
CA LEU A 413 -16.65 -5.07 31.53
C LEU A 413 -16.84 -6.09 32.68
N ALA A 414 -16.37 -7.33 32.51
CA ALA A 414 -16.43 -8.37 33.50
C ALA A 414 -15.80 -7.97 34.86
N ASN A 415 -14.79 -7.11 34.85
CA ASN A 415 -14.12 -6.56 36.02
C ASN A 415 -14.91 -5.42 36.73
N GLY A 416 -16.12 -5.09 36.25
CA GLY A 416 -16.99 -4.06 36.82
C GLY A 416 -16.66 -2.61 36.37
N LYS A 417 -15.65 -2.38 35.59
CA LYS A 417 -15.36 -1.05 35.03
C LYS A 417 -16.32 -0.72 33.87
N GLN A 418 -16.76 0.53 33.79
CA GLN A 418 -17.52 1.00 32.63
C GLN A 418 -16.69 0.80 31.35
N TRP A 419 -17.30 0.21 30.34
CA TRP A 419 -16.63 0.04 29.05
C TRP A 419 -16.58 1.38 28.30
N LYS A 420 -15.38 1.80 27.99
CA LYS A 420 -15.08 3.00 27.21
C LYS A 420 -14.15 2.64 26.07
N ILE A 421 -14.36 3.23 24.91
CA ILE A 421 -13.55 3.02 23.72
C ILE A 421 -12.87 4.34 23.31
N THR A 422 -11.57 4.27 23.09
CA THR A 422 -10.83 5.27 22.35
C THR A 422 -10.70 4.77 20.91
N LEU A 423 -11.41 5.42 19.98
CA LEU A 423 -11.34 5.10 18.54
C LEU A 423 -10.22 5.91 17.89
N GLN A 424 -9.12 5.25 17.60
CA GLN A 424 -7.98 5.91 16.97
C GLN A 424 -8.20 6.14 15.48
N THR A 425 -7.83 7.32 14.99
CA THR A 425 -7.87 7.73 13.59
C THR A 425 -6.65 8.60 13.27
N VAL A 426 -6.52 9.02 12.02
CA VAL A 426 -5.33 9.70 11.49
C VAL A 426 -5.66 11.13 11.09
N ASN A 427 -4.85 12.08 11.52
CA ASN A 427 -4.95 13.45 11.04
C ASN A 427 -4.68 13.51 9.52
N GLY A 428 -5.52 14.26 8.78
CA GLY A 428 -5.44 14.36 7.33
C GLY A 428 -6.27 13.30 6.56
N PHE A 429 -6.78 12.26 7.23
CA PHE A 429 -7.71 11.28 6.64
C PHE A 429 -9.14 11.74 6.92
N SER A 430 -9.62 12.68 6.12
CA SER A 430 -10.91 13.36 6.32
C SER A 430 -12.09 12.40 6.32
N ASP A 431 -12.04 11.33 5.55
CA ASP A 431 -13.01 10.24 5.49
C ASP A 431 -13.11 9.49 6.83
N TRP A 432 -11.97 9.06 7.39
CA TRP A 432 -11.93 8.37 8.67
C TRP A 432 -12.33 9.29 9.83
N ILE A 433 -11.92 10.57 9.78
CA ILE A 433 -12.27 11.55 10.81
C ILE A 433 -13.79 11.76 10.84
N ALA A 434 -14.41 11.98 9.68
CA ALA A 434 -15.85 12.17 9.58
C ALA A 434 -16.62 10.92 10.03
N ALA A 435 -16.20 9.74 9.57
CA ALA A 435 -16.78 8.46 9.94
C ALA A 435 -16.63 8.16 11.44
N SER A 436 -15.49 8.50 12.05
CA SER A 436 -15.25 8.30 13.48
C SER A 436 -16.29 8.96 14.36
N THR A 437 -16.81 10.11 13.93
CA THR A 437 -17.88 10.81 14.67
C THR A 437 -19.18 9.98 14.66
N VAL A 438 -19.53 9.39 13.53
CA VAL A 438 -20.73 8.53 13.42
C VAL A 438 -20.57 7.28 14.27
N VAL A 439 -19.45 6.58 14.11
CA VAL A 439 -19.11 5.37 14.91
C VAL A 439 -19.17 5.66 16.42
N ALA A 440 -18.58 6.78 16.85
CA ALA A 440 -18.57 7.13 18.27
C ALA A 440 -19.99 7.47 18.79
N ASN A 441 -20.82 8.09 17.98
CA ASN A 441 -22.20 8.40 18.33
C ASN A 441 -23.05 7.13 18.45
N GLU A 442 -22.95 6.20 17.49
CA GLU A 442 -23.70 4.93 17.52
C GLU A 442 -23.30 4.08 18.73
N LEU A 443 -22.02 3.88 18.97
CA LEU A 443 -21.54 3.12 20.13
C LEU A 443 -21.92 3.79 21.46
N THR A 444 -21.87 5.12 21.54
CA THR A 444 -22.27 5.87 22.76
C THR A 444 -23.77 5.79 23.00
N ALA A 445 -24.59 5.90 21.94
CA ALA A 445 -26.05 5.71 22.03
C ALA A 445 -26.43 4.31 22.51
N PHE A 446 -25.71 3.28 22.07
CA PHE A 446 -25.87 1.90 22.54
C PHE A 446 -25.38 1.68 24.00
N GLY A 447 -24.71 2.66 24.61
CA GLY A 447 -24.22 2.63 25.99
C GLY A 447 -22.73 2.35 26.16
N ILE A 448 -21.95 2.36 25.09
CA ILE A 448 -20.49 2.22 25.12
C ILE A 448 -19.86 3.59 24.85
N GLU A 449 -19.45 4.28 25.92
CA GLU A 449 -18.83 5.61 25.80
C GLU A 449 -17.63 5.57 24.85
N THR A 450 -17.72 6.22 23.70
CA THR A 450 -16.69 6.18 22.65
C THR A 450 -16.23 7.57 22.27
N LYS A 451 -14.91 7.77 22.17
CA LYS A 451 -14.29 9.05 21.78
C LYS A 451 -13.26 8.83 20.67
N PRO A 452 -13.34 9.58 19.56
CA PRO A 452 -12.27 9.60 18.58
C PRO A 452 -10.98 10.21 19.17
N ALA A 453 -9.83 9.68 18.75
CA ALA A 453 -8.51 10.22 19.05
C ALA A 453 -7.68 10.30 17.77
N LEU A 454 -7.03 11.43 17.55
CA LEU A 454 -6.25 11.71 16.34
C LEU A 454 -4.76 11.47 16.60
N SER A 455 -4.14 10.61 15.80
CA SER A 455 -2.68 10.56 15.68
C SER A 455 -2.20 11.72 14.80
N ALA A 456 -0.99 12.18 15.05
CA ALA A 456 -0.43 13.37 14.38
C ALA A 456 -0.36 13.20 12.86
N ASP A 457 0.08 12.04 12.40
CA ASP A 457 0.18 11.64 11.00
C ASP A 457 0.08 10.12 10.86
N PHE A 458 0.14 9.62 9.63
CA PHE A 458 0.02 8.19 9.35
C PHE A 458 1.20 7.37 9.89
N GLY A 459 2.42 7.89 9.88
CA GLY A 459 3.60 7.21 10.42
C GLY A 459 3.53 7.02 11.94
N ALA A 460 3.11 8.05 12.67
CA ALA A 460 2.85 7.97 14.12
C ALA A 460 1.73 6.97 14.42
N TYR A 461 0.65 7.01 13.64
CA TYR A 461 -0.45 6.05 13.74
C TYR A 461 0.02 4.61 13.57
N GLN A 462 0.80 4.32 12.53
CA GLN A 462 1.37 3.01 12.28
C GLN A 462 2.25 2.53 13.44
N THR A 463 3.07 3.42 13.98
CA THR A 463 3.95 3.13 15.13
C THR A 463 3.14 2.76 16.37
N ASP A 464 2.06 3.47 16.65
CA ASP A 464 1.20 3.19 17.81
C ASP A 464 0.42 1.87 17.62
N MET A 465 -0.04 1.58 16.41
CA MET A 465 -0.67 0.29 16.08
C MET A 465 0.31 -0.87 16.29
N ALA A 466 1.54 -0.75 15.77
CA ALA A 466 2.59 -1.76 15.95
C ALA A 466 2.95 -1.98 17.43
N ALA A 467 3.02 -0.91 18.19
CA ALA A 467 3.30 -0.96 19.62
C ALA A 467 2.08 -1.34 20.47
N GLN A 468 0.94 -1.73 19.85
CA GLN A 468 -0.33 -2.08 20.52
C GLN A 468 -0.89 -0.98 21.44
N LYS A 469 -0.56 0.27 21.16
CA LYS A 469 -1.03 1.43 21.91
C LYS A 469 -2.41 1.91 21.46
N PHE A 470 -3.29 0.99 21.14
CA PHE A 470 -4.66 1.25 20.75
C PHE A 470 -5.60 0.20 21.36
N ASP A 471 -6.88 0.49 21.37
CA ASP A 471 -7.95 -0.46 21.70
C ASP A 471 -8.75 -0.78 20.44
N VAL A 472 -9.25 0.24 19.77
CA VAL A 472 -9.98 0.19 18.50
C VAL A 472 -9.46 1.28 17.60
N GLY A 473 -9.27 0.99 16.31
CA GLY A 473 -8.76 1.98 15.37
C GLY A 473 -9.14 1.65 13.92
N TRP A 474 -9.00 2.63 13.04
CA TRP A 474 -9.20 2.43 11.62
C TRP A 474 -8.06 1.63 10.99
N TRP A 475 -8.39 0.85 9.98
CA TRP A 475 -7.42 0.03 9.29
C TRP A 475 -7.78 -0.22 7.81
N LEU A 476 -6.79 -0.51 7.00
CA LEU A 476 -6.97 -1.00 5.64
C LEU A 476 -6.68 -2.50 5.63
N THR A 477 -7.69 -3.36 5.63
CA THR A 477 -7.51 -4.82 5.65
C THR A 477 -7.36 -5.39 4.26
N ALA A 478 -8.22 -5.03 3.32
CA ALA A 478 -7.95 -5.30 1.92
C ALA A 478 -7.02 -4.21 1.37
N VAL A 479 -5.92 -4.60 0.72
CA VAL A 479 -4.86 -3.68 0.26
C VAL A 479 -4.40 -3.95 -1.17
N GLY A 480 -5.02 -4.89 -1.87
CA GLY A 480 -4.65 -5.23 -3.23
C GLY A 480 -5.58 -6.27 -3.85
N SER A 481 -5.32 -6.54 -5.13
CA SER A 481 -6.07 -7.54 -5.91
C SER A 481 -5.72 -8.98 -5.53
N ASP A 482 -4.52 -9.23 -4.99
CA ASP A 482 -4.09 -10.56 -4.57
C ASP A 482 -4.72 -10.95 -3.22
N PRO A 483 -5.53 -12.03 -3.14
CA PRO A 483 -6.11 -12.51 -1.89
C PRO A 483 -5.08 -12.77 -0.78
N ARG A 484 -3.91 -13.30 -1.15
CA ARG A 484 -2.85 -13.59 -0.17
C ARG A 484 -2.43 -12.34 0.59
N GLN A 485 -2.23 -11.21 -0.10
CA GLN A 485 -1.86 -9.94 0.55
C GLN A 485 -2.91 -9.49 1.58
N ASN A 486 -4.18 -9.70 1.27
CA ASN A 486 -5.29 -9.32 2.14
C ASN A 486 -5.33 -10.21 3.38
N PHE A 487 -5.23 -11.53 3.22
CA PHE A 487 -5.24 -12.46 4.35
C PHE A 487 -3.94 -12.42 5.17
N GLN A 488 -2.79 -12.08 4.58
CA GLN A 488 -1.56 -11.82 5.34
C GLN A 488 -1.72 -10.67 6.33
N ARG A 489 -2.53 -9.67 6.01
CA ARG A 489 -2.82 -8.58 6.95
C ARG A 489 -3.72 -9.00 8.10
N LEU A 490 -4.46 -10.08 7.95
CA LEU A 490 -5.36 -10.61 8.99
C LEU A 490 -4.74 -11.77 9.76
N TYR A 491 -4.02 -12.66 9.09
CA TYR A 491 -3.63 -13.96 9.62
C TYR A 491 -2.18 -14.36 9.30
N GLY A 492 -1.44 -13.59 8.54
CA GLY A 492 -0.09 -13.95 8.13
C GLY A 492 0.94 -13.70 9.23
N GLU A 493 2.21 -14.00 8.91
CA GLU A 493 3.39 -13.64 9.72
C GLU A 493 3.45 -12.15 10.03
N SER A 494 2.49 -11.43 9.56
CA SER A 494 2.43 -10.00 9.52
C SER A 494 1.15 -9.45 10.08
N ASP A 495 0.60 -9.94 11.14
CA ASP A 495 -0.57 -9.37 11.80
C ASP A 495 -0.25 -8.21 12.77
N GLY A 496 1.02 -7.94 12.99
CA GLY A 496 1.54 -6.73 13.64
C GLY A 496 2.14 -5.77 12.61
N PHE A 497 2.25 -4.51 12.91
CA PHE A 497 2.71 -3.47 12.01
C PHE A 497 4.21 -3.25 12.11
N VAL A 498 4.96 -3.36 11.01
CA VAL A 498 6.31 -2.81 10.95
C VAL A 498 6.27 -1.47 10.26
N ALA A 499 6.89 -0.49 10.84
CA ALA A 499 7.02 0.89 10.37
C ALA A 499 7.71 1.06 8.99
N ASN A 500 7.88 0.00 8.22
CA ASN A 500 8.46 -0.01 6.89
C ASN A 500 7.46 -0.54 5.86
N GLY A 501 6.70 0.37 5.29
CA GLY A 501 5.97 0.12 4.07
C GLY A 501 4.84 -0.91 4.16
N ASN A 502 3.96 -0.82 5.16
CA ASN A 502 2.79 -1.71 5.32
C ASN A 502 3.13 -3.17 5.64
N LYS A 503 4.33 -3.46 6.08
CA LYS A 503 4.70 -4.78 6.55
C LYS A 503 4.26 -4.94 8.00
N VAL A 504 3.39 -5.92 8.22
CA VAL A 504 2.92 -6.32 9.54
C VAL A 504 3.82 -7.45 10.01
N THR A 505 4.57 -7.31 11.08
CA THR A 505 5.42 -8.39 11.62
C THR A 505 4.76 -9.05 12.80
N HIS A 506 4.57 -10.33 12.67
CA HIS A 506 4.24 -11.21 13.78
C HIS A 506 5.44 -11.29 14.70
N THR A 507 5.27 -11.04 15.97
CA THR A 507 6.28 -11.32 16.96
C THR A 507 5.94 -12.62 17.68
N GLU A 508 6.95 -13.44 17.97
CA GLU A 508 6.79 -14.74 18.63
C GLU A 508 6.19 -14.64 20.05
N LYS A 509 6.16 -13.46 20.64
CA LYS A 509 5.56 -13.23 21.95
C LYS A 509 4.13 -12.75 21.81
N LYS A 510 3.21 -13.52 22.35
CA LYS A 510 1.81 -13.08 22.53
C LYS A 510 1.81 -11.70 23.19
N GLY A 511 1.30 -10.70 22.46
CA GLY A 511 1.24 -9.33 22.95
C GLY A 511 2.25 -8.36 22.30
N ASP A 512 3.23 -8.84 21.55
CA ASP A 512 4.24 -7.99 20.88
C ASP A 512 3.92 -7.86 19.39
N GLY A 513 3.02 -6.98 19.00
CA GLY A 513 2.67 -6.74 17.59
C GLY A 513 1.58 -7.67 17.03
N ASN A 514 1.35 -8.84 17.61
CA ASN A 514 0.27 -9.76 17.23
C ASN A 514 -1.04 -9.35 17.91
N TRP A 515 -1.74 -8.42 17.31
CA TRP A 515 -3.00 -7.93 17.86
C TRP A 515 -4.25 -8.52 17.18
N MET A 516 -4.10 -9.40 16.18
CA MET A 516 -5.20 -10.08 15.49
C MET A 516 -5.26 -11.60 15.73
N HIS A 517 -4.36 -12.18 16.49
CA HIS A 517 -4.34 -13.62 16.84
C HIS A 517 -4.46 -14.57 15.63
N GLY A 518 -3.77 -14.28 14.54
CA GLY A 518 -3.84 -15.04 13.28
C GLY A 518 -3.22 -16.44 13.34
N ASP A 519 -2.53 -16.77 14.42
CA ASP A 519 -1.93 -18.08 14.72
C ASP A 519 -2.90 -19.07 15.39
N GLU A 520 -4.09 -18.63 15.76
CA GLU A 520 -5.09 -19.47 16.39
C GLU A 520 -5.77 -20.42 15.40
N THR A 521 -6.22 -21.56 15.90
CA THR A 521 -7.00 -22.54 15.13
C THR A 521 -8.48 -22.31 15.37
N PHE A 522 -9.25 -22.22 14.28
CA PHE A 522 -10.69 -22.01 14.31
C PHE A 522 -11.45 -23.24 13.81
N THR A 523 -12.66 -23.45 14.31
CA THR A 523 -13.58 -24.44 13.75
C THR A 523 -14.54 -23.75 12.79
N VAL A 524 -14.44 -24.09 11.49
CA VAL A 524 -15.28 -23.54 10.43
C VAL A 524 -15.97 -24.70 9.70
N ASP A 525 -17.29 -24.69 9.63
CA ASP A 525 -18.09 -25.77 9.04
C ASP A 525 -17.71 -27.17 9.59
N GLY A 526 -17.39 -27.27 10.86
CA GLY A 526 -16.97 -28.51 11.52
C GLY A 526 -15.53 -28.95 11.26
N GLN A 527 -14.77 -28.20 10.48
CA GLN A 527 -13.36 -28.46 10.21
C GLN A 527 -12.46 -27.52 11.05
N SER A 528 -11.39 -28.08 11.59
CA SER A 528 -10.36 -27.29 12.28
C SER A 528 -9.40 -26.72 11.27
N ILE A 529 -9.26 -25.40 11.21
CA ILE A 529 -8.37 -24.68 10.28
C ILE A 529 -7.45 -23.73 11.02
N ASN A 530 -6.24 -23.55 10.51
CA ASN A 530 -5.34 -22.48 10.89
C ASN A 530 -5.27 -21.45 9.77
N PRO A 531 -5.86 -20.26 9.92
CA PRO A 531 -5.91 -19.26 8.84
C PRO A 531 -4.52 -18.74 8.45
N GLY A 532 -3.58 -18.67 9.41
CA GLY A 532 -2.20 -18.28 9.13
C GLY A 532 -1.52 -19.26 8.17
N GLN A 533 -1.65 -20.58 8.44
CA GLN A 533 -1.11 -21.62 7.56
C GLN A 533 -1.79 -21.59 6.17
N LEU A 534 -3.10 -21.50 6.12
CA LEU A 534 -3.83 -21.40 4.86
C LEU A 534 -3.39 -20.17 4.03
N THR A 535 -3.11 -19.06 4.71
CA THR A 535 -2.60 -17.85 4.06
C THR A 535 -1.20 -18.05 3.48
N ALA A 536 -0.32 -18.75 4.21
CA ALA A 536 1.00 -19.11 3.72
C ALA A 536 0.92 -20.04 2.50
N ASP A 537 0.04 -21.04 2.56
CA ASP A 537 -0.15 -22.02 1.48
C ASP A 537 -0.60 -21.39 0.16
N LEU A 538 -1.33 -20.26 0.21
CA LEU A 538 -1.75 -19.52 -1.00
C LEU A 538 -0.58 -19.15 -1.92
N ALA A 539 0.63 -19.00 -1.40
CA ALA A 539 1.80 -18.63 -2.20
C ALA A 539 2.13 -19.65 -3.29
N GLY A 540 1.97 -20.95 -2.99
CA GLY A 540 2.32 -22.05 -3.88
C GLY A 540 1.20 -22.53 -4.80
N LEU A 541 -0.02 -21.96 -4.70
CA LEU A 541 -1.19 -22.47 -5.39
C LEU A 541 -1.48 -21.70 -6.68
N ASP A 542 -1.90 -22.41 -7.72
CA ASP A 542 -2.50 -21.81 -8.91
C ASP A 542 -3.91 -21.26 -8.64
N THR A 543 -4.50 -20.59 -9.62
CA THR A 543 -5.79 -19.92 -9.47
C THR A 543 -6.91 -20.89 -9.06
N GLU A 544 -6.97 -22.09 -9.60
CA GLU A 544 -8.03 -23.06 -9.27
C GLU A 544 -7.82 -23.66 -7.88
N ALA A 545 -6.59 -24.02 -7.55
CA ALA A 545 -6.24 -24.56 -6.23
C ALA A 545 -6.40 -23.54 -5.10
N LYS A 546 -6.29 -22.23 -5.39
CA LYS A 546 -6.56 -21.15 -4.42
C LYS A 546 -8.02 -21.07 -3.99
N LYS A 547 -8.98 -21.37 -4.87
CA LYS A 547 -10.41 -21.16 -4.60
C LYS A 547 -10.92 -21.83 -3.33
N PRO A 548 -10.69 -23.13 -3.06
CA PRO A 548 -11.12 -23.76 -1.83
C PRO A 548 -10.45 -23.16 -0.59
N VAL A 549 -9.17 -22.81 -0.66
CA VAL A 549 -8.42 -22.19 0.45
C VAL A 549 -8.98 -20.79 0.76
N ILE A 550 -9.18 -19.97 -0.26
CA ILE A 550 -9.79 -18.65 -0.11
C ILE A 550 -11.20 -18.76 0.47
N THR A 551 -11.98 -19.77 0.04
CA THR A 551 -13.33 -20.00 0.57
C THR A 551 -13.29 -20.28 2.09
N GLN A 552 -12.34 -21.09 2.57
CA GLN A 552 -12.18 -21.35 4.00
C GLN A 552 -11.75 -20.09 4.76
N LEU A 553 -10.81 -19.31 4.22
CA LEU A 553 -10.35 -18.05 4.81
C LEU A 553 -11.47 -17.01 4.88
N VAL A 554 -12.29 -16.88 3.84
CA VAL A 554 -13.46 -15.99 3.84
C VAL A 554 -14.47 -16.40 4.91
N LYS A 555 -14.79 -17.70 5.02
CA LYS A 555 -15.71 -18.20 6.04
C LYS A 555 -15.18 -18.00 7.46
N ALA A 556 -13.89 -18.26 7.68
CA ALA A 556 -13.23 -17.98 8.95
C ALA A 556 -13.32 -16.50 9.31
N THR A 557 -13.02 -15.61 8.37
CA THR A 557 -13.09 -14.16 8.57
C THR A 557 -14.53 -13.70 8.87
N ASN A 558 -15.51 -14.28 8.17
CA ASN A 558 -16.92 -13.98 8.43
C ASN A 558 -17.38 -14.44 9.81
N GLN A 559 -16.91 -15.60 10.27
CA GLN A 559 -17.24 -16.15 11.58
C GLN A 559 -16.52 -15.42 12.71
N GLU A 560 -15.20 -15.20 12.59
CA GLU A 560 -14.36 -14.67 13.67
C GLU A 560 -14.38 -13.16 13.78
N VAL A 561 -14.73 -12.47 12.70
CA VAL A 561 -14.79 -11.00 12.63
C VAL A 561 -13.53 -10.36 13.23
N PRO A 562 -12.34 -10.62 12.67
CA PRO A 562 -11.12 -10.02 13.19
C PRO A 562 -11.11 -8.50 13.07
N VAL A 563 -11.86 -7.98 12.09
CA VAL A 563 -12.09 -6.54 11.83
C VAL A 563 -13.53 -6.34 11.36
N ILE A 564 -14.06 -5.12 11.49
CA ILE A 564 -15.34 -4.73 10.89
C ILE A 564 -15.05 -3.96 9.60
N PRO A 565 -15.26 -4.53 8.40
CA PRO A 565 -15.16 -3.75 7.17
C PRO A 565 -16.32 -2.76 7.11
N ILE A 566 -16.02 -1.49 6.87
CA ILE A 566 -17.03 -0.41 6.82
C ILE A 566 -17.40 -0.09 5.37
N TRP A 567 -16.41 0.22 4.52
CA TRP A 567 -16.64 0.41 3.08
C TRP A 567 -15.49 -0.09 2.23
N ASP A 568 -15.82 -0.45 0.99
CA ASP A 568 -14.86 -0.66 -0.08
C ASP A 568 -14.65 0.67 -0.82
N TYR A 569 -13.40 1.01 -1.11
CA TYR A 569 -13.07 2.21 -1.86
C TYR A 569 -13.22 2.01 -3.37
N THR A 570 -13.73 3.03 -4.03
CA THR A 570 -13.46 3.29 -5.44
C THR A 570 -12.35 4.34 -5.52
N ASN A 571 -11.32 4.07 -6.30
CA ASN A 571 -10.30 5.06 -6.59
C ASN A 571 -10.89 6.17 -7.45
N VAL A 572 -11.26 7.27 -6.83
CA VAL A 572 -11.75 8.46 -7.51
C VAL A 572 -10.56 9.27 -7.98
N LYS A 573 -10.42 9.39 -9.30
CA LYS A 573 -9.33 10.08 -9.96
C LYS A 573 -9.84 11.32 -10.65
N PHE A 574 -8.99 12.34 -10.72
CA PHE A 574 -9.28 13.58 -11.39
C PHE A 574 -8.22 13.90 -12.43
N THR A 575 -8.65 14.37 -13.59
CA THR A 575 -7.80 14.83 -14.68
C THR A 575 -8.25 16.19 -15.16
N TYR A 576 -7.32 17.01 -15.65
CA TYR A 576 -7.62 18.38 -16.06
C TYR A 576 -7.07 18.67 -17.46
N ASP A 577 -7.96 18.89 -18.41
CA ASP A 577 -7.62 19.12 -19.83
C ASP A 577 -7.03 20.52 -20.10
N LYS A 578 -6.23 21.05 -19.21
CA LYS A 578 -5.59 22.36 -19.40
C LYS A 578 -4.40 22.25 -20.36
N ASN A 579 -3.45 21.40 -20.03
CA ASN A 579 -2.19 21.26 -20.75
C ASN A 579 -2.08 19.91 -21.48
N PHE A 580 -2.81 18.91 -20.99
CA PHE A 580 -2.75 17.53 -21.48
C PHE A 580 -4.13 16.98 -21.78
N THR A 581 -4.16 15.93 -22.58
CA THR A 581 -5.36 15.21 -23.02
C THR A 581 -5.06 13.72 -23.16
N ASN A 582 -6.00 12.92 -23.65
CA ASN A 582 -5.87 11.48 -23.82
C ASN A 582 -5.58 10.74 -22.50
N TRP A 583 -6.48 10.93 -21.53
CA TRP A 583 -6.41 10.26 -20.24
C TRP A 583 -6.99 8.85 -20.30
N PRO A 584 -6.53 7.90 -19.44
CA PRO A 584 -7.22 6.63 -19.25
C PRO A 584 -8.68 6.84 -18.84
N LYS A 585 -9.57 5.97 -19.31
CA LYS A 585 -11.02 6.05 -19.08
C LYS A 585 -11.50 4.93 -18.15
N ASN A 586 -12.69 5.10 -17.62
CA ASN A 586 -13.37 4.04 -16.87
C ASN A 586 -13.44 2.76 -17.70
N GLY A 587 -13.16 1.62 -17.06
CA GLY A 587 -13.15 0.30 -17.71
C GLY A 587 -11.84 -0.09 -18.37
N GLN A 588 -10.86 0.80 -18.45
CA GLN A 588 -9.50 0.48 -18.92
C GLN A 588 -8.63 0.07 -17.73
N ASP A 589 -7.75 -0.93 -17.93
CA ASP A 589 -6.88 -1.45 -16.86
C ASP A 589 -5.93 -0.36 -16.33
N GLU A 590 -5.49 0.55 -17.19
CA GLU A 590 -4.60 1.65 -16.83
C GLU A 590 -5.19 2.54 -15.73
N ILE A 591 -6.52 2.71 -15.70
CA ILE A 591 -7.16 3.53 -14.67
C ILE A 591 -7.01 2.91 -13.27
N LEU A 592 -6.79 1.60 -13.18
CA LEU A 592 -6.55 0.92 -11.91
C LEU A 592 -5.16 1.21 -11.35
N ALA A 593 -4.19 1.53 -12.22
CA ALA A 593 -2.87 1.99 -11.80
C ALA A 593 -2.97 3.43 -11.26
N ASN A 594 -2.58 3.64 -10.01
CA ASN A 594 -2.56 4.97 -9.38
C ASN A 594 -1.26 5.74 -9.72
N GLN A 595 -0.71 5.49 -10.91
CA GLN A 595 0.62 5.96 -11.29
C GLN A 595 0.58 6.58 -12.67
N PRO A 596 0.45 7.91 -12.78
CA PRO A 596 0.46 8.59 -14.09
C PRO A 596 1.69 8.30 -14.95
N GLY A 597 2.82 7.92 -14.35
CA GLY A 597 4.00 7.46 -15.10
C GLY A 597 3.72 6.19 -15.91
N VAL A 598 2.92 5.24 -15.37
CA VAL A 598 2.46 4.06 -16.12
C VAL A 598 1.55 4.49 -17.28
N TRP A 599 0.63 5.43 -17.04
CA TRP A 599 -0.23 5.95 -18.10
C TRP A 599 0.58 6.54 -19.25
N MET A 600 1.63 7.32 -18.93
CA MET A 600 2.53 7.89 -19.93
C MET A 600 3.26 6.81 -20.74
N MET A 601 3.78 5.77 -20.08
CA MET A 601 4.47 4.66 -20.75
C MET A 601 3.53 3.85 -21.65
N GLN A 602 2.23 3.80 -21.35
CA GLN A 602 1.21 3.17 -22.19
C GLN A 602 0.67 4.12 -23.29
N GLY A 603 1.22 5.35 -23.43
CA GLY A 603 0.85 6.29 -24.49
C GLY A 603 -0.30 7.23 -24.15
N TYR A 604 -0.75 7.27 -22.90
CA TYR A 604 -1.69 8.26 -22.40
C TYR A 604 -0.96 9.58 -22.03
N ILE A 605 -1.73 10.59 -21.67
CA ILE A 605 -1.25 11.93 -21.28
C ILE A 605 -0.45 12.57 -22.42
N GLN A 606 -1.16 12.89 -23.49
CA GLN A 606 -0.61 13.59 -24.66
C GLN A 606 -0.69 15.11 -24.47
N ALA A 607 0.29 15.85 -25.03
CA ALA A 607 0.24 17.30 -25.02
C ALA A 607 -0.98 17.80 -25.81
N LYS A 608 -1.70 18.78 -25.25
CA LYS A 608 -2.81 19.39 -25.94
C LYS A 608 -2.25 20.25 -27.07
N THR A 609 -2.64 19.96 -28.31
CA THR A 609 -2.38 20.86 -29.45
C THR A 609 -3.14 22.15 -29.26
N LYS A 610 -2.45 23.29 -29.40
CA LYS A 610 -3.07 24.63 -29.28
C LYS A 610 -4.01 24.89 -30.44
#